data_b5ee86d4a350415db6e50b894fb05780
#
_entry.id   b5ee86d4a350415db6e50b894fb05780
#
_cell.length_a   1.000
_cell.length_b   1.000
_cell.length_c   1.000
_cell.angle_alpha   90.00
_cell.angle_beta   90.00
_cell.angle_gamma   90.00
#
_symmetry.space_group_name_H-M   'P 1'
#
loop_
_entity.id
_entity.type
_entity.pdbx_description
1 polymer ?
#
loop_
_entity_poly.entity_id
_entity_poly.type
_entity_poly.pdbx_seq_one_letter_code
_entity_poly.pdbx_strand_id
1 'polypeptide(L)' 'RQIDQRASAKSALKVAILAALNITDELFRERLEKQELIESYENKIKGLLERLEDSLKTKPSQ' A
#
# COMPACT_ATOMS: atom_id res chain seq x y z
N ARG A 1 -21.27 -33.81 -21.60
CA ARG A 1 -20.82 -33.63 -22.95
C ARG A 1 -19.56 -32.83 -23.00
N GLN A 2 -18.72 -33.19 -23.93
CA GLN A 2 -17.40 -32.59 -23.99
C GLN A 2 -17.42 -31.10 -24.26
N ILE A 3 -18.31 -30.64 -25.11
CA ILE A 3 -18.40 -29.23 -25.45
C ILE A 3 -18.81 -28.41 -24.22
N ASP A 4 -19.81 -28.89 -23.50
CA ASP A 4 -20.28 -28.19 -22.29
C ASP A 4 -19.20 -28.16 -21.23
N GLN A 5 -18.46 -29.24 -21.09
CA GLN A 5 -17.39 -29.31 -20.09
C GLN A 5 -16.27 -28.32 -20.42
N ARG A 6 -15.92 -28.21 -21.70
CA ARG A 6 -14.88 -27.27 -22.10
C ARG A 6 -15.32 -25.83 -21.89
N ALA A 7 -16.56 -25.52 -22.25
CA ALA A 7 -17.08 -24.17 -22.05
C ALA A 7 -17.13 -23.84 -20.56
N SER A 8 -17.55 -24.80 -19.75
CA SER A 8 -17.58 -24.60 -18.31
C SER A 8 -16.18 -24.41 -17.73
N ALA A 9 -15.21 -25.18 -18.20
CA ALA A 9 -13.84 -25.06 -17.75
C ALA A 9 -13.24 -23.70 -18.14
N LYS A 10 -13.51 -23.24 -19.35
CA LYS A 10 -13.04 -21.94 -19.80
C LYS A 10 -13.65 -20.82 -18.99
N SER A 11 -14.94 -20.94 -18.68
CA SER A 11 -15.64 -19.94 -17.89
C SER A 11 -15.05 -19.89 -16.47
N ALA A 12 -14.81 -21.05 -15.87
CA ALA A 12 -14.21 -21.12 -14.55
C ALA A 12 -12.81 -20.52 -14.54
N LEU A 13 -12.04 -20.78 -15.60
CA LEU A 13 -10.70 -20.23 -15.71
C LEU A 13 -10.75 -18.71 -15.82
N LYS A 14 -11.67 -18.17 -16.60
CA LYS A 14 -11.82 -16.72 -16.70
C LYS A 14 -12.13 -16.10 -15.34
N VAL A 15 -13.06 -16.71 -14.60
CA VAL A 15 -13.42 -16.22 -13.29
C VAL A 15 -12.23 -16.26 -12.35
N ALA A 16 -11.45 -17.33 -12.40
CA ALA A 16 -10.28 -17.47 -11.56
C ALA A 16 -9.24 -16.40 -11.88
N ILE A 17 -9.04 -16.12 -13.16
CA ILE A 17 -8.09 -15.09 -13.58
C ILE A 17 -8.54 -13.71 -13.11
N LEU A 18 -9.82 -13.40 -13.28
CA LEU A 18 -10.35 -12.12 -12.85
C LEU A 18 -10.25 -11.97 -11.34
N ALA A 19 -10.54 -13.03 -10.60
CA ALA A 19 -10.42 -13.00 -9.16
C ALA A 19 -8.96 -12.78 -8.73
N ALA A 20 -8.04 -13.44 -9.40
CA ALA A 20 -6.62 -13.29 -9.11
C ALA A 20 -6.15 -11.86 -9.38
N LEU A 21 -6.61 -11.27 -10.47
CA LEU A 21 -6.26 -9.89 -10.79
C LEU A 21 -6.83 -8.92 -9.78
N ASN A 22 -8.05 -9.15 -9.32
CA ASN A 22 -8.65 -8.31 -8.30
C ASN A 22 -7.88 -8.38 -7.00
N ILE A 23 -7.50 -9.59 -6.59
CA ILE A 23 -6.73 -9.78 -5.37
C ILE A 23 -5.37 -9.08 -5.47
N THR A 24 -4.73 -9.23 -6.62
CA THR A 24 -3.44 -8.60 -6.87
C THR A 24 -3.56 -7.07 -6.80
N ASP A 25 -4.61 -6.53 -7.39
CA ASP A 25 -4.86 -5.10 -7.39
C ASP A 25 -5.08 -4.58 -5.97
N GLU A 26 -5.87 -5.29 -5.19
CA GLU A 26 -6.10 -4.93 -3.80
C GLU A 26 -4.81 -4.94 -2.99
N LEU A 27 -4.00 -5.97 -3.19
CA LEU A 27 -2.73 -6.07 -2.48
C LEU A 27 -1.81 -4.91 -2.84
N PHE A 28 -1.77 -4.57 -4.12
CA PHE A 28 -0.95 -3.47 -4.59
C PHE A 28 -1.38 -2.14 -3.97
N ARG A 29 -2.70 -1.92 -3.92
CA ARG A 29 -3.24 -0.71 -3.29
C ARG A 29 -2.91 -0.65 -1.81
N GLU A 30 -3.06 -1.76 -1.12
CA GLU A 30 -2.73 -1.81 0.30
C GLU A 30 -1.26 -1.49 0.55
N ARG A 31 -0.39 -1.98 -0.31
CA ARG A 31 1.03 -1.69 -0.20
C ARG A 31 1.33 -0.22 -0.43
N LEU A 32 0.67 0.39 -1.40
CA LEU A 32 0.84 1.81 -1.66
C LEU A 32 0.36 2.64 -0.48
N GLU A 33 -0.80 2.31 0.06
CA GLU A 33 -1.34 3.02 1.20
C GLU A 33 -0.42 2.90 2.41
N LYS A 34 0.13 1.72 2.62
CA LYS A 34 1.06 1.50 3.71
C LYS A 34 2.32 2.33 3.53
N GLN A 35 2.82 2.39 2.31
CA GLN A 35 4.02 3.17 2.01
C GLN A 35 3.78 4.65 2.22
N GLU A 36 2.63 5.14 1.80
CA GLU A 36 2.25 6.54 2.00
C GLU A 36 2.15 6.86 3.48
N LEU A 37 1.62 5.93 4.24
CA LEU A 37 1.50 6.12 5.69
C LEU A 37 2.87 6.19 6.34
N ILE A 38 3.79 5.32 5.94
CA ILE A 38 5.15 5.33 6.45
C ILE A 38 5.83 6.65 6.12
N GLU A 39 5.69 7.12 4.88
CA GLU A 39 6.28 8.38 4.47
C GLU A 39 5.71 9.54 5.28
N SER A 40 4.41 9.51 5.53
CA SER A 40 3.76 10.53 6.33
C SER A 40 4.34 10.57 7.74
N TYR A 41 4.52 9.42 8.34
CA TYR A 41 5.12 9.34 9.68
C TYR A 41 6.56 9.80 9.68
N GLU A 42 7.32 9.42 8.67
CA GLU A 42 8.70 9.85 8.56
C GLU A 42 8.80 11.36 8.46
N ASN A 43 7.92 11.97 7.69
CA ASN A 43 7.89 13.42 7.54
C ASN A 43 7.54 14.10 8.85
N LYS A 44 6.61 13.53 9.60
CA LYS A 44 6.25 14.07 10.90
C LYS A 44 7.41 13.98 11.88
N ILE A 45 8.12 12.85 11.85
CA ILE A 45 9.27 12.66 12.72
C ILE A 45 10.35 13.66 12.37
N LYS A 46 10.61 13.88 11.09
CA LYS A 46 11.59 14.88 10.66
C LYS A 46 11.20 16.27 11.14
N GLY A 47 9.92 16.60 11.00
CA GLY A 47 9.44 17.88 11.46
C GLY A 47 9.63 18.07 12.96
N LEU A 48 9.37 17.03 13.73
CA LEU A 48 9.56 17.08 15.17
C LEU A 48 11.03 17.22 15.53
N LEU A 49 11.89 16.51 14.80
CA LEU A 49 13.32 16.61 15.05
C LEU A 49 13.84 18.01 14.73
N GLU A 50 13.36 18.61 13.66
CA GLU A 50 13.75 19.97 13.29
C GLU A 50 13.33 20.97 14.37
N ARG A 51 12.11 20.80 14.88
CA ARG A 51 11.62 21.66 15.94
C ARG A 51 12.46 21.50 17.21
N LEU A 52 12.83 20.27 17.51
CA LEU A 52 13.65 20.00 18.66
C LEU A 52 15.03 20.65 18.52
N GLU A 53 15.62 20.53 17.35
CA GLU A 53 16.92 21.15 17.09
C GLU A 53 16.83 22.65 17.19
N ASP A 54 15.80 23.24 16.63
CA ASP A 54 15.59 24.69 16.71
C ASP A 54 15.42 25.12 18.14
N SER A 55 14.66 24.37 18.90
CA SER A 55 14.44 24.67 20.30
C SER A 55 15.75 24.65 21.08
N LEU A 56 16.59 23.69 20.79
CA LEU A 56 17.89 23.59 21.47
C LEU A 56 18.83 24.70 21.06
N LYS A 57 18.77 25.10 19.78
CA LYS A 57 19.64 26.17 19.29
C LYS A 57 19.23 27.54 19.80
N THR A 58 17.93 27.78 19.82
CA THR A 58 17.44 29.09 20.24
C THR A 58 17.35 29.22 21.74
N LYS A 59 17.48 28.13 22.43
CA LYS A 59 17.44 28.17 23.88
C LYS A 59 18.70 28.87 24.37
N PRO A 60 18.58 30.00 24.95
CA PRO A 60 19.79 30.69 25.39
C PRO A 60 20.49 29.87 26.43
N SER A 61 21.75 29.87 26.32
CA SER A 61 22.54 29.11 27.27
C SER A 61 22.55 29.87 28.60
N GLN A 62 21.50 29.69 29.27
CA GLN A 62 21.52 30.41 30.50
C GLN A 62 22.00 29.67 31.56
#